data_7cebd77f8629496a429217f7dcf67670
#
_entry.id   7cebd77f8629496a429217f7dcf67670
#
_cell.length_a   1.000
_cell.length_b   1.000
_cell.length_c   1.000
_cell.angle_alpha   90.00
_cell.angle_beta   90.00
_cell.angle_gamma   90.00
#
_symmetry.space_group_name_H-M   'P 1'
#
loop_
_entity.id
_entity.type
_entity.pdbx_description
1 polymer ?
#
loop_
_entity_poly.entity_id
_entity_poly.type
_entity_poly.pdbx_seq_one_letter_code
_entity_poly.pdbx_strand_id
1 'polypeptide(L)'
;LFQKFNFKQLKKFNSKKISFDLNFDDEIDIPILNYNSKNQVININSVLQIKKNKINFEKFNFSQGKNKINIENLNIENMNLIKFNDITVKTYKKNKVNNDLQISYGKIIKIKGQNYDATNLTKLLDQNGSSNFLKNINKEISIKINEISNNVSDKLFNFNLIGYLEKGKFSKIVSKGEFEDGKYLDISLRVDKVSNKKILE
;
A
#
# COMPACT_ATOMS: atom_id res chain seq x y z
N LEU A 1 -18.06 -0.65 14.27
CA LEU A 1 -19.22 -0.76 13.34
C LEU A 1 -18.90 -0.05 12.02
N PHE A 2 -18.03 -0.62 11.18
CA PHE A 2 -18.03 -0.26 9.77
C PHE A 2 -19.29 -0.87 9.15
N GLN A 3 -20.41 -0.16 9.19
CA GLN A 3 -21.45 -0.39 8.21
C GLN A 3 -20.76 -0.29 6.86
N LYS A 4 -20.84 -1.36 6.06
CA LYS A 4 -20.36 -1.37 4.67
C LYS A 4 -20.77 -0.06 4.03
N PHE A 5 -19.83 0.82 3.78
CA PHE A 5 -20.08 2.09 3.11
C PHE A 5 -20.66 1.74 1.73
N ASN A 6 -21.97 1.91 1.58
CA ASN A 6 -22.62 1.58 0.34
C ASN A 6 -22.40 2.75 -0.63
N PHE A 7 -21.46 2.62 -1.53
CA PHE A 7 -21.11 3.63 -2.54
C PHE A 7 -22.32 4.16 -3.33
N LYS A 8 -23.42 3.40 -3.41
CA LYS A 8 -24.68 3.88 -4.01
C LYS A 8 -25.28 5.07 -3.23
N GLN A 9 -25.09 5.14 -1.94
CA GLN A 9 -25.58 6.27 -1.12
C GLN A 9 -24.71 7.53 -1.31
N LEU A 10 -23.41 7.39 -1.58
CA LEU A 10 -22.52 8.51 -1.82
C LEU A 10 -22.79 9.23 -3.15
N LYS A 11 -23.46 8.61 -4.13
CA LYS A 11 -23.87 9.26 -5.38
C LYS A 11 -24.83 10.44 -5.20
N LYS A 12 -25.47 10.57 -4.04
CA LYS A 12 -26.38 11.67 -3.72
C LYS A 12 -25.69 12.94 -3.25
N PHE A 13 -24.39 12.88 -2.90
CA PHE A 13 -23.62 14.05 -2.46
C PHE A 13 -22.94 14.71 -3.67
N ASN A 14 -23.57 15.77 -4.20
CA ASN A 14 -23.00 16.54 -5.30
C ASN A 14 -21.95 17.54 -4.77
N SER A 15 -20.68 17.33 -5.16
CA SER A 15 -19.57 18.29 -5.24
C SER A 15 -19.21 19.14 -4.01
N LYS A 16 -19.78 18.93 -2.84
CA LYS A 16 -19.36 19.67 -1.63
C LYS A 16 -18.15 19.01 -0.99
N LYS A 17 -17.26 19.84 -0.49
CA LYS A 17 -16.15 19.44 0.34
C LYS A 17 -16.70 18.98 1.70
N ILE A 18 -16.35 17.80 2.15
CA ILE A 18 -16.80 17.21 3.40
C ILE A 18 -15.57 17.01 4.27
N SER A 19 -15.60 17.55 5.49
CA SER A 19 -14.62 17.24 6.53
C SER A 19 -15.28 16.37 7.59
N PHE A 20 -14.57 15.37 8.08
CA PHE A 20 -15.02 14.58 9.20
C PHE A 20 -13.87 14.15 10.10
N ASP A 21 -14.20 14.04 11.37
CA ASP A 21 -13.37 13.46 12.41
C ASP A 21 -14.15 12.31 13.05
N LEU A 22 -13.55 11.11 13.07
CA LEU A 22 -14.12 9.93 13.66
C LEU A 22 -13.22 9.42 14.78
N ASN A 23 -13.81 9.19 15.94
CA ASN A 23 -13.18 8.51 17.07
C ASN A 23 -14.01 7.29 17.43
N PHE A 24 -13.42 6.13 17.48
CA PHE A 24 -14.10 4.90 17.83
C PHE A 24 -13.10 3.86 18.34
N ASP A 25 -13.61 2.92 19.13
CA ASP A 25 -12.87 1.74 19.56
C ASP A 25 -13.31 0.56 18.71
N ASP A 26 -12.37 0.01 17.95
CA ASP A 26 -12.62 -1.20 17.15
C ASP A 26 -11.32 -1.93 16.88
N GLU A 27 -11.43 -3.13 16.35
CA GLU A 27 -10.31 -3.89 15.82
C GLU A 27 -10.02 -3.49 14.37
N ILE A 28 -8.77 -3.15 14.09
CA ILE A 28 -8.30 -2.92 12.72
C ILE A 28 -7.25 -3.94 12.36
N ASP A 29 -7.43 -4.56 11.21
CA ASP A 29 -6.46 -5.41 10.57
C ASP A 29 -6.08 -4.86 9.19
N ILE A 30 -4.78 -4.60 8.99
CA ILE A 30 -4.19 -4.20 7.71
C ILE A 30 -3.11 -5.22 7.34
N PRO A 31 -3.50 -6.32 6.69
CA PRO A 31 -2.60 -7.46 6.47
C PRO A 31 -1.32 -7.11 5.73
N ILE A 32 -1.37 -6.21 4.74
CA ILE A 32 -0.19 -5.78 3.97
C ILE A 32 0.88 -5.11 4.83
N LEU A 33 0.51 -4.54 5.96
CA LEU A 33 1.41 -3.90 6.92
C LEU A 33 1.71 -4.81 8.11
N ASN A 34 1.18 -6.02 8.14
CA ASN A 34 1.18 -6.89 9.33
C ASN A 34 0.77 -6.11 10.59
N TYR A 35 -0.23 -5.25 10.41
CA TYR A 35 -0.77 -4.38 11.44
C TYR A 35 -2.13 -4.90 11.88
N ASN A 36 -2.21 -5.27 13.14
CA ASN A 36 -3.45 -5.63 13.81
C ASN A 36 -3.45 -4.93 15.17
N SER A 37 -4.51 -4.25 15.49
CA SER A 37 -4.67 -3.59 16.78
C SER A 37 -6.07 -3.77 17.32
N LYS A 38 -6.13 -4.04 18.63
CA LYS A 38 -7.37 -4.23 19.40
C LYS A 38 -7.39 -3.26 20.58
N ASN A 39 -8.58 -2.86 20.99
CA ASN A 39 -8.83 -2.12 22.23
C ASN A 39 -8.01 -0.80 22.33
N GLN A 40 -7.85 -0.09 21.25
CA GLN A 40 -7.24 1.25 21.22
C GLN A 40 -8.10 2.20 20.40
N VAL A 41 -8.23 3.42 20.89
CA VAL A 41 -8.97 4.47 20.18
C VAL A 41 -8.34 4.73 18.81
N ILE A 42 -9.20 4.67 17.81
CA ILE A 42 -8.88 4.97 16.42
C ILE A 42 -9.36 6.38 16.13
N ASN A 43 -8.48 7.20 15.57
CA ASN A 43 -8.83 8.52 15.10
C ASN A 43 -8.66 8.56 13.58
N ILE A 44 -9.71 8.94 12.88
CA ILE A 44 -9.67 9.20 11.43
C ILE A 44 -10.11 10.63 11.20
N ASN A 45 -9.22 11.41 10.61
CA ASN A 45 -9.50 12.76 10.15
C ASN A 45 -9.38 12.79 8.62
N SER A 46 -10.37 13.33 7.95
CA SER A 46 -10.35 13.37 6.50
C SER A 46 -11.06 14.59 5.92
N VAL A 47 -10.55 15.04 4.80
CA VAL A 47 -11.17 16.03 3.94
C VAL A 47 -11.34 15.42 2.56
N LEU A 48 -12.59 15.28 2.11
CA LEU A 48 -12.88 14.65 0.83
C LEU A 48 -13.92 15.43 0.02
N GLN A 49 -13.91 15.21 -1.27
CA GLN A 49 -14.90 15.69 -2.21
C GLN A 49 -15.44 14.52 -3.03
N ILE A 50 -16.76 14.45 -3.14
CA ILE A 50 -17.43 13.39 -3.92
C ILE A 50 -18.13 14.06 -5.11
N LYS A 51 -17.87 13.54 -6.32
CA LYS A 51 -18.51 14.01 -7.54
C LYS A 51 -18.85 12.80 -8.42
N LYS A 52 -20.13 12.48 -8.54
CA LYS A 52 -20.62 11.30 -9.29
C LYS A 52 -19.92 10.02 -8.81
N ASN A 53 -19.04 9.46 -9.64
CA ASN A 53 -18.29 8.22 -9.40
C ASN A 53 -16.82 8.47 -8.97
N LYS A 54 -16.48 9.73 -8.68
CA LYS A 54 -15.13 10.14 -8.25
C LYS A 54 -15.15 10.52 -6.78
N ILE A 55 -14.13 10.09 -6.07
CA ILE A 55 -13.84 10.51 -4.70
C ILE A 55 -12.43 11.06 -4.70
N ASN A 56 -12.28 12.27 -4.20
CA ASN A 56 -10.99 12.89 -3.98
C ASN A 56 -10.82 13.14 -2.48
N PHE A 57 -9.87 12.46 -1.87
CA PHE A 57 -9.42 12.75 -0.53
C PHE A 57 -8.27 13.77 -0.63
N GLU A 58 -8.49 14.99 -0.19
CA GLU A 58 -7.39 15.96 -0.07
C GLU A 58 -6.41 15.51 1.01
N LYS A 59 -6.96 15.05 2.12
CA LYS A 59 -6.21 14.44 3.23
C LYS A 59 -7.01 13.29 3.81
N PHE A 60 -6.31 12.24 4.17
CA PHE A 60 -6.81 11.17 5.00
C PHE A 60 -5.74 10.83 6.02
N ASN A 61 -6.04 11.03 7.29
CA ASN A 61 -5.14 10.73 8.39
C ASN A 61 -5.80 9.68 9.28
N PHE A 62 -5.10 8.58 9.46
CA PHE A 62 -5.42 7.55 10.44
C PHE A 62 -4.38 7.59 11.55
N SER A 63 -4.83 7.51 12.79
CA SER A 63 -3.95 7.29 13.94
C SER A 63 -4.57 6.39 14.99
N GLN A 64 -3.74 5.54 15.59
CA GLN A 64 -4.08 4.68 16.71
C GLN A 64 -2.85 4.56 17.62
N GLY A 65 -2.86 5.24 18.75
CA GLY A 65 -1.68 5.39 19.58
C GLY A 65 -0.51 6.02 18.81
N LYS A 66 0.60 5.29 18.69
CA LYS A 66 1.80 5.73 17.93
C LYS A 66 1.68 5.45 16.42
N ASN A 67 0.73 4.62 16.01
CA ASN A 67 0.57 4.21 14.61
C ASN A 67 -0.08 5.32 13.80
N LYS A 68 0.44 5.58 12.61
CA LYS A 68 -0.04 6.65 11.72
C LYS A 68 0.00 6.21 10.26
N ILE A 69 -1.06 6.53 9.54
CA ILE A 69 -1.11 6.43 8.08
C ILE A 69 -1.68 7.75 7.57
N ASN A 70 -0.94 8.45 6.73
CA ASN A 70 -1.41 9.67 6.11
C ASN A 70 -1.41 9.49 4.61
N ILE A 71 -2.47 9.97 3.95
CA ILE A 71 -2.61 9.92 2.50
C ILE A 71 -3.00 11.32 2.01
N GLU A 72 -2.28 11.81 1.00
CA GLU A 72 -2.51 13.10 0.39
C GLU A 72 -3.00 12.97 -1.04
N ASN A 73 -4.04 13.75 -1.38
CA ASN A 73 -4.60 13.86 -2.72
C ASN A 73 -4.93 12.52 -3.39
N LEU A 74 -5.59 11.61 -2.65
CA LEU A 74 -6.03 10.32 -3.16
C LEU A 74 -7.27 10.48 -4.05
N ASN A 75 -7.15 10.10 -5.31
CA ASN A 75 -8.23 10.13 -6.29
C ASN A 75 -8.65 8.71 -6.66
N ILE A 76 -9.92 8.43 -6.47
CA ILE A 76 -10.57 7.16 -6.82
C ILE A 76 -11.69 7.44 -7.81
N GLU A 77 -11.76 6.68 -8.88
CA GLU A 77 -12.83 6.74 -9.86
C GLU A 77 -13.34 5.34 -10.20
N ASN A 78 -14.66 5.13 -10.15
CA ASN A 78 -15.27 3.81 -10.36
C ASN A 78 -14.60 2.70 -9.53
N MET A 79 -14.27 2.99 -8.25
CA MET A 79 -13.56 2.06 -7.35
C MET A 79 -12.14 1.72 -7.77
N ASN A 80 -11.54 2.47 -8.69
CA ASN A 80 -10.16 2.27 -9.09
C ASN A 80 -9.31 3.44 -8.64
N LEU A 81 -8.09 3.13 -8.22
CA LEU A 81 -7.06 4.12 -7.96
C LEU A 81 -6.70 4.84 -9.26
N ILE A 82 -6.77 6.17 -9.25
CA ILE A 82 -6.31 7.00 -10.36
C ILE A 82 -4.93 7.57 -10.03
N LYS A 83 -4.80 8.21 -8.88
CA LYS A 83 -3.54 8.79 -8.41
C LYS A 83 -3.63 9.13 -6.93
N PHE A 84 -2.50 9.39 -6.34
CA PHE A 84 -2.34 10.09 -5.05
C PHE A 84 -1.07 10.95 -5.14
N ASN A 85 -0.78 11.77 -4.16
CA ASN A 85 0.52 12.42 -4.09
C ASN A 85 1.46 11.57 -3.25
N ASP A 86 1.19 11.51 -1.96
CA ASP A 86 2.04 10.82 -1.01
C ASP A 86 1.21 9.99 -0.04
N ILE A 87 1.77 8.86 0.37
CA ILE A 87 1.30 8.03 1.47
C ILE A 87 2.48 7.85 2.43
N THR A 88 2.26 8.14 3.70
CA THR A 88 3.23 7.83 4.75
C THR A 88 2.63 6.84 5.72
N VAL A 89 3.41 5.83 6.08
CA VAL A 89 3.03 4.76 6.99
C VAL A 89 4.07 4.65 8.08
N LYS A 90 3.64 4.73 9.32
CA LYS A 90 4.49 4.41 10.46
C LYS A 90 3.71 3.57 11.46
N THR A 91 4.08 2.31 11.60
CA THR A 91 3.43 1.38 12.52
C THR A 91 4.41 0.73 13.47
N TYR A 92 3.90 0.26 14.59
CA TYR A 92 4.68 -0.31 15.66
C TYR A 92 4.11 -1.68 16.06
N LYS A 93 5.00 -2.63 16.32
CA LYS A 93 4.69 -3.96 16.85
C LYS A 93 5.58 -4.22 18.06
N LYS A 94 4.99 -4.55 19.22
CA LYS A 94 5.74 -4.71 20.47
C LYS A 94 6.69 -3.54 20.77
N ASN A 95 6.20 -2.30 20.61
CA ASN A 95 6.95 -1.04 20.79
C ASN A 95 8.13 -0.79 19.85
N LYS A 96 8.38 -1.65 18.86
CA LYS A 96 9.38 -1.44 17.80
C LYS A 96 8.69 -1.00 16.52
N VAL A 97 9.32 -0.13 15.75
CA VAL A 97 8.85 0.25 14.42
C VAL A 97 8.91 -1.00 13.54
N ASN A 98 7.76 -1.43 13.00
CA ASN A 98 7.70 -2.53 12.05
C ASN A 98 7.50 -2.06 10.61
N ASN A 99 6.85 -0.91 10.42
CA ASN A 99 6.79 -0.26 9.11
C ASN A 99 7.11 1.22 9.24
N ASP A 100 7.97 1.72 8.37
CA ASP A 100 8.28 3.14 8.20
C ASP A 100 8.49 3.38 6.71
N LEU A 101 7.40 3.76 6.02
CA LEU A 101 7.34 3.82 4.55
C LEU A 101 6.84 5.17 4.07
N GLN A 102 7.39 5.62 2.97
CA GLN A 102 6.88 6.74 2.17
C GLN A 102 6.65 6.28 0.74
N ILE A 103 5.46 6.51 0.21
CA ILE A 103 5.07 6.15 -1.15
C ILE A 103 4.66 7.42 -1.87
N SER A 104 5.31 7.74 -2.99
CA SER A 104 4.97 8.90 -3.81
C SER A 104 4.57 8.46 -5.22
N TYR A 105 3.54 9.14 -5.76
CA TYR A 105 2.98 8.86 -7.08
C TYR A 105 3.29 10.00 -8.04
N GLY A 106 4.37 9.83 -8.81
CA GLY A 106 4.80 10.79 -9.84
C GLY A 106 4.82 10.16 -11.25
N LYS A 107 5.80 10.51 -12.04
CA LYS A 107 6.13 9.79 -13.30
C LYS A 107 6.41 8.32 -13.01
N ILE A 108 7.09 8.07 -11.91
CA ILE A 108 7.42 6.75 -11.36
C ILE A 108 6.75 6.67 -9.99
N ILE A 109 6.19 5.52 -9.62
CA ILE A 109 5.77 5.24 -8.25
C ILE A 109 7.04 4.93 -7.46
N LYS A 110 7.31 5.69 -6.41
CA LYS A 110 8.47 5.47 -5.54
C LYS A 110 8.01 5.03 -4.17
N ILE A 111 8.56 3.93 -3.69
CA ILE A 111 8.39 3.44 -2.32
C ILE A 111 9.76 3.49 -1.66
N LYS A 112 9.85 4.23 -0.56
CA LYS A 112 11.06 4.30 0.26
C LYS A 112 10.70 3.92 1.68
N GLY A 113 11.58 3.24 2.38
CA GLY A 113 11.34 2.87 3.77
C GLY A 113 12.60 2.54 4.55
N GLN A 114 12.52 2.73 5.86
CA GLN A 114 13.51 2.21 6.79
C GLN A 114 13.20 0.75 7.12
N ASN A 115 11.92 0.45 7.37
CA ASN A 115 11.47 -0.87 7.79
C ASN A 115 10.19 -1.26 7.05
N TYR A 116 10.08 -2.53 6.70
CA TYR A 116 8.85 -3.15 6.21
C TYR A 116 8.69 -4.56 6.77
N ASP A 117 7.54 -4.82 7.37
CA ASP A 117 7.16 -6.13 7.88
C ASP A 117 6.38 -6.91 6.80
N ALA A 118 7.08 -7.77 6.08
CA ALA A 118 6.54 -8.57 4.98
C ALA A 118 5.89 -9.90 5.43
N THR A 119 5.69 -10.12 6.72
CA THR A 119 5.19 -11.39 7.30
C THR A 119 3.96 -11.95 6.59
N ASN A 120 3.03 -11.09 6.19
CA ASN A 120 1.79 -11.51 5.55
C ASN A 120 1.80 -11.37 4.02
N LEU A 121 2.92 -10.93 3.42
CA LEU A 121 2.98 -10.66 1.98
C LEU A 121 2.68 -11.91 1.13
N THR A 122 3.25 -13.06 1.50
CA THR A 122 3.03 -14.33 0.79
C THR A 122 1.54 -14.71 0.78
N LYS A 123 0.87 -14.62 1.92
CA LYS A 123 -0.57 -14.93 2.03
C LYS A 123 -1.43 -14.04 1.14
N LEU A 124 -1.03 -12.78 0.94
CA LEU A 124 -1.74 -11.84 0.08
C LEU A 124 -1.49 -12.13 -1.41
N LEU A 125 -0.30 -12.61 -1.75
CA LEU A 125 0.03 -13.01 -3.13
C LEU A 125 -0.70 -14.29 -3.55
N ASP A 126 -0.90 -15.22 -2.62
CA ASP A 126 -1.62 -16.48 -2.85
C ASP A 126 -3.14 -16.29 -2.99
N GLN A 127 -3.68 -15.26 -2.35
CA GLN A 127 -5.07 -14.87 -2.57
C GLN A 127 -5.22 -14.28 -3.97
N ASN A 128 -5.60 -15.10 -4.94
CA ASN A 128 -5.81 -14.78 -6.37
C ASN A 128 -6.85 -13.67 -6.67
N GLY A 129 -7.13 -12.83 -5.70
CA GLY A 129 -7.89 -11.60 -5.82
C GLY A 129 -7.02 -10.48 -6.38
N SER A 130 -6.82 -10.44 -7.70
CA SER A 130 -6.37 -9.20 -8.33
C SER A 130 -7.38 -8.12 -7.99
N SER A 131 -7.07 -7.31 -6.98
CA SER A 131 -7.95 -6.20 -6.64
C SER A 131 -8.07 -5.34 -7.89
N ASN A 132 -9.28 -5.21 -8.41
CA ASN A 132 -9.58 -4.33 -9.55
C ASN A 132 -9.18 -2.87 -9.26
N PHE A 133 -8.83 -2.58 -8.00
CA PHE A 133 -8.46 -1.25 -7.53
C PHE A 133 -7.25 -0.66 -8.27
N LEU A 134 -6.25 -1.46 -8.61
CA LEU A 134 -5.02 -1.02 -9.28
C LEU A 134 -5.02 -1.19 -10.80
N LYS A 135 -6.11 -1.69 -11.40
CA LYS A 135 -6.14 -2.06 -12.83
C LYS A 135 -5.82 -0.92 -13.81
N ASN A 136 -5.93 0.33 -13.36
CA ASN A 136 -5.63 1.50 -14.19
C ASN A 136 -4.16 1.95 -14.07
N ILE A 137 -3.36 1.26 -13.26
CA ILE A 137 -1.96 1.64 -13.05
C ILE A 137 -1.08 0.99 -14.13
N ASN A 138 -0.48 1.83 -14.97
CA ASN A 138 0.52 1.46 -15.96
C ASN A 138 1.72 2.38 -15.76
N LYS A 139 2.68 1.97 -14.92
CA LYS A 139 3.79 2.82 -14.50
C LYS A 139 5.01 2.04 -14.07
N GLU A 140 6.14 2.69 -14.19
CA GLU A 140 7.35 2.27 -13.50
C GLU A 140 7.17 2.38 -11.99
N ILE A 141 7.79 1.46 -11.27
CA ILE A 141 7.85 1.45 -9.83
C ILE A 141 9.30 1.25 -9.36
N SER A 142 9.70 2.01 -8.37
CA SER A 142 10.98 1.88 -7.69
C SER A 142 10.74 1.72 -6.20
N ILE A 143 11.29 0.66 -5.63
CA ILE A 143 11.19 0.34 -4.20
C ILE A 143 12.59 0.33 -3.62
N LYS A 144 12.80 1.06 -2.51
CA LYS A 144 14.05 1.06 -1.75
C LYS A 144 13.71 0.97 -0.27
N ILE A 145 14.06 -0.15 0.36
CA ILE A 145 13.77 -0.42 1.77
C ILE A 145 15.05 -0.90 2.44
N ASN A 146 15.41 -0.26 3.55
CA ASN A 146 16.65 -0.60 4.24
C ASN A 146 16.58 -1.95 4.94
N GLU A 147 15.46 -2.28 5.58
CA GLU A 147 15.25 -3.55 6.26
C GLU A 147 13.86 -4.10 5.96
N ILE A 148 13.79 -5.33 5.45
CA ILE A 148 12.57 -6.11 5.32
C ILE A 148 12.65 -7.29 6.26
N SER A 149 11.65 -7.43 7.12
CA SER A 149 11.52 -8.56 8.05
C SER A 149 10.32 -9.43 7.68
N ASN A 150 10.41 -10.73 8.00
CA ASN A 150 9.31 -11.67 7.95
C ASN A 150 9.45 -12.69 9.10
N ASN A 151 8.49 -13.62 9.25
CA ASN A 151 8.52 -14.61 10.34
C ASN A 151 9.25 -15.91 9.94
N VAL A 152 9.73 -16.06 8.73
CA VAL A 152 10.14 -17.37 8.16
C VAL A 152 11.62 -17.40 7.79
N SER A 153 12.22 -16.27 7.52
CA SER A 153 13.60 -16.18 7.04
C SER A 153 14.38 -15.06 7.71
N ASP A 154 15.68 -15.03 7.43
CA ASP A 154 16.55 -13.94 7.81
C ASP A 154 16.05 -12.62 7.24
N LYS A 155 16.44 -11.53 7.90
CA LYS A 155 16.14 -10.19 7.42
C LYS A 155 16.81 -9.95 6.08
N LEU A 156 16.13 -9.17 5.24
CA LEU A 156 16.67 -8.70 3.98
C LEU A 156 17.00 -7.21 4.11
N PHE A 157 18.23 -6.86 3.81
CA PHE A 157 18.75 -5.50 3.90
C PHE A 157 18.96 -4.89 2.52
N ASN A 158 18.97 -3.56 2.46
CA ASN A 158 19.31 -2.79 1.27
C ASN A 158 18.50 -3.20 0.03
N PHE A 159 17.22 -3.57 0.26
CA PHE A 159 16.37 -4.04 -0.82
C PHE A 159 16.07 -2.93 -1.81
N ASN A 160 16.37 -3.20 -3.07
CA ASN A 160 16.07 -2.35 -4.21
C ASN A 160 15.29 -3.15 -5.24
N LEU A 161 14.19 -2.58 -5.74
CA LEU A 161 13.42 -3.14 -6.84
C LEU A 161 13.11 -2.03 -7.84
N ILE A 162 13.32 -2.32 -9.11
CA ILE A 162 12.83 -1.53 -10.22
C ILE A 162 11.92 -2.43 -11.05
N GLY A 163 10.75 -1.96 -11.39
CA GLY A 163 9.79 -2.75 -12.14
C GLY A 163 8.84 -1.89 -12.96
N TYR A 164 7.96 -2.57 -13.68
CA TYR A 164 6.86 -1.95 -14.40
C TYR A 164 5.56 -2.64 -14.05
N LEU A 165 4.57 -1.84 -13.70
CA LEU A 165 3.19 -2.28 -13.50
C LEU A 165 2.41 -2.10 -14.79
N GLU A 166 1.76 -3.16 -15.24
CA GLU A 166 0.82 -3.14 -16.34
C GLU A 166 -0.54 -3.63 -15.84
N LYS A 167 -1.54 -2.78 -15.94
CA LYS A 167 -2.88 -3.03 -15.36
C LYS A 167 -2.82 -3.43 -13.88
N GLY A 168 -1.90 -2.79 -13.13
CA GLY A 168 -1.69 -3.04 -11.70
C GLY A 168 -0.92 -4.32 -11.35
N LYS A 169 -0.43 -5.06 -12.33
CA LYS A 169 0.36 -6.28 -12.14
C LYS A 169 1.79 -6.09 -12.60
N PHE A 170 2.73 -6.68 -11.92
CA PHE A 170 4.11 -6.65 -12.39
C PHE A 170 4.26 -7.40 -13.73
N SER A 171 4.78 -6.70 -14.74
CA SER A 171 5.19 -7.25 -16.03
C SER A 171 6.72 -7.37 -16.15
N LYS A 172 7.45 -6.55 -15.40
CA LYS A 172 8.91 -6.58 -15.29
C LYS A 172 9.33 -6.26 -13.87
N ILE A 173 10.32 -7.00 -13.38
CA ILE A 173 10.98 -6.75 -12.09
C ILE A 173 12.48 -7.02 -12.26
N VAL A 174 13.29 -6.19 -11.63
CA VAL A 174 14.68 -6.48 -11.27
C VAL A 174 14.83 -6.06 -9.83
N SER A 175 15.24 -6.98 -8.96
CA SER A 175 15.39 -6.72 -7.54
C SER A 175 16.68 -7.28 -6.98
N LYS A 176 17.25 -6.58 -6.01
CA LYS A 176 18.47 -6.95 -5.29
C LYS A 176 18.29 -6.66 -3.81
N GLY A 177 18.93 -7.47 -2.99
CA GLY A 177 19.01 -7.28 -1.55
C GLY A 177 20.06 -8.17 -0.94
N GLU A 178 20.32 -8.02 0.36
CA GLU A 178 21.34 -8.74 1.09
C GLU A 178 20.73 -9.37 2.33
N PHE A 179 20.93 -10.66 2.53
CA PHE A 179 20.51 -11.36 3.74
C PHE A 179 21.50 -11.16 4.88
N GLU A 180 21.05 -11.40 6.11
CA GLU A 180 21.86 -11.22 7.33
C GLU A 180 23.12 -12.09 7.33
N ASP A 181 23.09 -13.25 6.66
CA ASP A 181 24.21 -14.19 6.50
C ASP A 181 25.18 -13.79 5.36
N GLY A 182 25.00 -12.62 4.75
CA GLY A 182 25.83 -12.13 3.65
C GLY A 182 25.48 -12.69 2.28
N LYS A 183 24.43 -13.52 2.15
CA LYS A 183 23.94 -13.97 0.86
C LYS A 183 23.12 -12.87 0.17
N TYR A 184 23.07 -12.94 -1.14
CA TYR A 184 22.37 -11.96 -1.95
C TYR A 184 21.06 -12.52 -2.53
N LEU A 185 20.03 -11.67 -2.53
CA LEU A 185 18.86 -11.82 -3.34
C LEU A 185 19.08 -11.09 -4.66
N ASP A 186 19.00 -11.81 -5.78
CA ASP A 186 18.98 -11.20 -7.11
C ASP A 186 17.88 -11.91 -7.92
N ILE A 187 16.78 -11.20 -8.17
CA ILE A 187 15.61 -11.78 -8.83
C ILE A 187 15.24 -10.89 -10.00
N SER A 188 15.05 -11.49 -11.17
CA SER A 188 14.43 -10.83 -12.29
C SER A 188 13.16 -11.53 -12.76
N LEU A 189 12.17 -10.75 -13.14
CA LEU A 189 10.93 -11.20 -13.77
C LEU A 189 10.80 -10.45 -15.10
N ARG A 190 10.55 -11.20 -16.17
CA ARG A 190 10.22 -10.64 -17.48
C ARG A 190 9.11 -11.42 -18.15
N VAL A 191 8.41 -10.80 -19.08
CA VAL A 191 7.46 -11.49 -19.96
C VAL A 191 8.20 -11.84 -21.24
N ASP A 192 8.24 -13.13 -21.58
CA ASP A 192 8.73 -13.57 -22.89
C ASP A 192 7.77 -13.09 -23.99
N LYS A 193 8.31 -12.34 -24.95
CA LYS A 193 7.52 -11.72 -26.03
C LYS A 193 6.96 -12.74 -27.02
N VAL A 194 7.54 -13.93 -27.09
CA VAL A 194 7.13 -14.98 -28.05
C VAL A 194 6.03 -15.85 -27.45
N SER A 195 6.26 -16.36 -26.25
CA SER A 195 5.33 -17.28 -25.58
C SER A 195 4.31 -16.57 -24.69
N ASN A 196 4.46 -15.26 -24.45
CA ASN A 196 3.69 -14.45 -23.51
C ASN A 196 3.70 -15.03 -22.06
N LYS A 197 4.70 -15.85 -21.74
CA LYS A 197 4.89 -16.44 -20.41
C LYS A 197 5.78 -15.56 -19.55
N LYS A 198 5.52 -15.55 -18.25
CA LYS A 198 6.42 -14.93 -17.28
C LYS A 198 7.59 -15.86 -16.99
N ILE A 199 8.79 -15.32 -17.12
CA ILE A 199 10.05 -15.99 -16.79
C ILE A 199 10.59 -15.34 -15.52
N LEU A 200 10.85 -16.14 -14.52
CA LEU A 200 11.52 -15.75 -13.27
C LEU A 200 12.94 -16.34 -13.30
N GLU A 201 13.92 -15.48 -13.10
CA GLU A 201 15.35 -15.82 -13.03
C GLU A 201 15.93 -15.39 -11.68
#